data_78bbabc410f747d95536da4e63ec29f3
#
_entry.id   78bbabc410f747d95536da4e63ec29f3
#
_cell.length_a   1.000
_cell.length_b   1.000
_cell.length_c   1.000
_cell.angle_alpha   90.00
_cell.angle_beta   90.00
_cell.angle_gamma   90.00
#
_symmetry.space_group_name_H-M   'P 1'
#
loop_
_entity.id
_entity.type
_entity.pdbx_description
1 polymer ?
#
loop_
_entity_poly.entity_id
_entity_poly.type
_entity_poly.pdbx_seq_one_letter_code
_entity_poly.pdbx_strand_id
1 'polypeptide(L)'
;MPAIMLKRGKRQISRILSEIFKTSFDSGKLPDILKSSYIIPIHKGESRAEPSNYRNVSLTSHLIKSFERVLVKPLVRYLEVSGWMDSNQHGGRAGRSTLSQLILHHDKILQAMEEGKNIDAIYLDFAKAFDKVDHGLLLHKLKRMGVKGKLGRWIQTFLKGRTNEVLVGDVKSLIFLLKSGIPQGSVLGPILFLIYVTDIGNELSVEPLVYVDDTKVLKEIESEEDVEKLQEDLKKLHNWGKKNNMEFNKGKFVVLRYGKDKEIKESTTYFSGDTEEGIEEKESTRDLGVIMQSDACFDEQIEKVCKKVRQKAGWLFRTFYNRQSWFLRHMWNSLVQPHIDYCSQLWAPGEGGNLQKLEKLLKDFTSKIPEVSETTYWERLKMLKMNSQQRRFERYRIIYVWKTLEKIVPNANVCLASDETDRVGRKCKVPTLKPRERKKREESFQVSGPMLFNCLPKEIRNLKNVGVEEFKEHLDLLLSTVPDEPKLGGAMPLNCEKSNSIIHQIRRGSWKTSDAPAETF
;
A
#
# COMPACT_ATOMS: atom_id res chain seq x y z
N MET A 1 13.22 3.69 29.82
CA MET A 1 12.79 5.12 29.92
C MET A 1 11.58 5.31 29.03
N PRO A 2 10.44 5.81 29.53
CA PRO A 2 9.24 6.09 28.74
C PRO A 2 9.49 7.17 27.68
N ALA A 3 8.82 7.05 26.52
CA ALA A 3 8.96 7.99 25.40
C ALA A 3 8.59 9.45 25.79
N ILE A 4 7.62 9.61 26.69
CA ILE A 4 7.20 10.93 27.18
C ILE A 4 8.33 11.65 27.93
N MET A 5 9.14 10.93 28.69
CA MET A 5 10.30 11.51 29.40
C MET A 5 11.37 12.00 28.41
N LEU A 6 11.64 11.21 27.36
CA LEU A 6 12.56 11.63 26.29
C LEU A 6 12.04 12.89 25.56
N LYS A 7 10.74 12.96 25.31
CA LYS A 7 10.12 14.10 24.64
C LYS A 7 10.16 15.37 25.51
N ARG A 8 9.83 15.27 26.79
CA ARG A 8 9.84 16.39 27.73
C ARG A 8 11.26 16.86 28.08
N GLY A 9 12.17 15.91 28.33
CA GLY A 9 13.56 16.20 28.67
C GLY A 9 14.50 16.40 27.49
N LYS A 10 13.99 16.60 26.27
CA LYS A 10 14.81 16.59 25.04
C LYS A 10 16.00 17.55 25.05
N ARG A 11 15.84 18.74 25.62
CA ARG A 11 16.92 19.75 25.70
C ARG A 11 18.06 19.32 26.62
N GLN A 12 17.73 18.74 27.77
CA GLN A 12 18.71 18.31 28.80
C GLN A 12 19.38 16.99 28.42
N ILE A 13 18.59 16.06 27.87
CA ILE A 13 19.05 14.69 27.59
C ILE A 13 19.80 14.59 26.26
N SER A 14 19.50 15.43 25.28
CA SER A 14 20.05 15.32 23.91
C SER A 14 21.57 15.37 23.88
N ARG A 15 22.22 16.22 24.68
CA ARG A 15 23.68 16.33 24.73
C ARG A 15 24.30 15.04 25.26
N ILE A 16 23.77 14.50 26.36
CA ILE A 16 24.24 13.24 26.96
C ILE A 16 24.05 12.08 25.98
N LEU A 17 22.88 11.98 25.35
CA LEU A 17 22.61 10.92 24.36
C LEU A 17 23.50 11.05 23.13
N SER A 18 23.81 12.27 22.69
CA SER A 18 24.72 12.50 21.57
C SER A 18 26.14 11.94 21.85
N GLU A 19 26.68 12.19 23.05
CA GLU A 19 27.98 11.64 23.44
C GLU A 19 27.96 10.12 23.58
N ILE A 20 26.92 9.54 24.17
CA ILE A 20 26.74 8.09 24.26
C ILE A 20 26.68 7.46 22.84
N PHE A 21 25.89 8.05 21.94
CA PHE A 21 25.73 7.54 20.58
C PHE A 21 27.03 7.67 19.77
N LYS A 22 27.73 8.80 19.90
CA LYS A 22 29.03 9.03 19.28
C LYS A 22 30.06 8.00 19.75
N THR A 23 30.20 7.83 21.07
CA THR A 23 31.10 6.84 21.65
C THR A 23 30.80 5.42 21.21
N SER A 24 29.50 5.04 21.21
CA SER A 24 29.03 3.75 20.71
C SER A 24 29.36 3.54 19.24
N PHE A 25 29.11 4.56 18.40
CA PHE A 25 29.37 4.50 16.96
C PHE A 25 30.88 4.44 16.65
N ASP A 26 31.68 5.27 17.31
CA ASP A 26 33.12 5.33 17.11
C ASP A 26 33.82 4.04 17.54
N SER A 27 33.42 3.48 18.67
CA SER A 27 33.95 2.20 19.19
C SER A 27 33.39 0.97 18.45
N GLY A 28 32.23 1.11 17.77
CA GLY A 28 31.50 0.00 17.20
C GLY A 28 30.87 -0.92 18.26
N LYS A 29 30.73 -0.46 19.51
CA LYS A 29 30.16 -1.24 20.61
C LYS A 29 28.81 -0.71 21.02
N LEU A 30 27.88 -1.62 21.28
CA LEU A 30 26.56 -1.31 21.81
C LEU A 30 26.43 -1.90 23.23
N PRO A 31 26.08 -1.11 24.25
CA PRO A 31 25.85 -1.62 25.60
C PRO A 31 24.84 -2.77 25.63
N ASP A 32 25.09 -3.82 26.40
CA ASP A 32 24.25 -5.02 26.40
C ASP A 32 22.81 -4.74 26.88
N ILE A 33 22.63 -3.78 27.78
CA ILE A 33 21.32 -3.33 28.21
C ILE A 33 20.45 -2.81 27.04
N LEU A 34 21.06 -2.33 25.94
CA LEU A 34 20.36 -1.88 24.75
C LEU A 34 20.11 -3.02 23.74
N LYS A 35 20.68 -4.20 23.98
CA LYS A 35 20.50 -5.41 23.17
C LYS A 35 19.37 -6.30 23.69
N SER A 36 18.92 -6.08 24.93
CA SER A 36 17.83 -6.84 25.52
C SER A 36 16.47 -6.34 25.05
N SER A 37 15.52 -7.24 24.80
CA SER A 37 14.15 -6.89 24.44
C SER A 37 13.13 -7.89 24.97
N TYR A 38 11.91 -7.42 25.24
CA TYR A 38 10.76 -8.27 25.48
C TYR A 38 10.09 -8.63 24.16
N ILE A 39 9.68 -9.88 24.02
CA ILE A 39 8.83 -10.33 22.92
C ILE A 39 7.39 -10.41 23.42
N ILE A 40 6.50 -9.68 22.73
CA ILE A 40 5.06 -9.78 22.91
C ILE A 40 4.49 -10.61 21.77
N PRO A 41 3.93 -11.80 22.04
CA PRO A 41 3.27 -12.61 21.02
C PRO A 41 1.90 -12.00 20.67
N ILE A 42 1.74 -11.55 19.41
CA ILE A 42 0.46 -11.03 18.90
C ILE A 42 -0.20 -12.11 18.05
N HIS A 43 -1.41 -12.51 18.41
CA HIS A 43 -2.19 -13.52 17.71
C HIS A 43 -2.57 -13.03 16.30
N LYS A 44 -2.31 -13.87 15.28
CA LYS A 44 -2.57 -13.57 13.85
C LYS A 44 -3.97 -13.99 13.39
N GLY A 45 -4.64 -14.88 14.12
CA GLY A 45 -5.86 -15.60 13.76
C GLY A 45 -5.68 -17.10 13.96
N GLU A 46 -6.65 -17.91 13.56
CA GLU A 46 -6.64 -19.36 13.70
C GLU A 46 -6.63 -19.84 15.17
N SER A 47 -6.07 -21.03 15.47
CA SER A 47 -6.02 -21.59 16.81
C SER A 47 -5.06 -20.80 17.71
N ARG A 48 -5.54 -20.41 18.90
CA ARG A 48 -4.71 -19.77 19.92
C ARG A 48 -3.75 -20.71 20.64
N ALA A 49 -3.98 -22.02 20.51
CA ALA A 49 -3.13 -23.04 21.13
C ALA A 49 -1.79 -23.21 20.40
N GLU A 50 -1.75 -22.80 19.13
CA GLU A 50 -0.57 -22.98 18.27
C GLU A 50 0.37 -21.77 18.34
N PRO A 51 1.61 -21.91 18.83
CA PRO A 51 2.59 -20.82 18.91
C PRO A 51 2.96 -20.23 17.55
N SER A 52 2.83 -21.01 16.46
CA SER A 52 3.08 -20.55 15.08
C SER A 52 2.09 -19.47 14.62
N ASN A 53 0.91 -19.40 15.22
CA ASN A 53 -0.13 -18.41 14.93
C ASN A 53 0.08 -17.09 15.67
N TYR A 54 1.28 -16.86 16.22
CA TYR A 54 1.64 -15.60 16.85
C TYR A 54 2.76 -14.90 16.08
N ARG A 55 2.68 -13.57 16.05
CA ARG A 55 3.74 -12.71 15.53
C ARG A 55 4.57 -12.20 16.72
N ASN A 56 5.87 -12.42 16.67
CA ASN A 56 6.81 -12.04 17.72
C ASN A 56 7.21 -10.57 17.62
N VAL A 57 6.53 -9.68 18.36
CA VAL A 57 6.87 -8.25 18.34
C VAL A 57 7.88 -7.96 19.45
N SER A 58 9.07 -7.50 19.05
CA SER A 58 10.16 -7.13 19.98
C SER A 58 9.99 -5.71 20.50
N LEU A 59 9.81 -5.57 21.81
CA LEU A 59 9.81 -4.29 22.50
C LEU A 59 11.25 -3.87 22.83
N THR A 60 11.89 -3.21 21.87
CA THR A 60 13.23 -2.64 22.05
C THR A 60 13.18 -1.30 22.78
N SER A 61 14.26 -0.92 23.45
CA SER A 61 14.37 0.36 24.18
C SER A 61 14.15 1.57 23.26
N HIS A 62 13.47 2.61 23.76
CA HIS A 62 13.32 3.88 23.03
C HIS A 62 14.65 4.58 22.76
N LEU A 63 15.67 4.34 23.59
CA LEU A 63 17.00 4.90 23.37
C LEU A 63 17.65 4.30 22.11
N ILE A 64 17.62 2.97 21.98
CA ILE A 64 18.17 2.32 20.80
C ILE A 64 17.41 2.71 19.54
N LYS A 65 16.07 2.80 19.59
CA LYS A 65 15.25 3.28 18.45
C LYS A 65 15.62 4.72 18.04
N SER A 66 15.99 5.58 18.99
CA SER A 66 16.43 6.94 18.68
C SER A 66 17.79 6.93 17.97
N PHE A 67 18.70 6.07 18.39
CA PHE A 67 19.99 5.89 17.73
C PHE A 67 19.84 5.26 16.34
N GLU A 68 19.05 4.21 16.20
CA GLU A 68 18.72 3.61 14.90
C GLU A 68 18.18 4.66 13.91
N ARG A 69 17.30 5.58 14.32
CA ARG A 69 16.76 6.66 13.46
C ARG A 69 17.85 7.59 12.93
N VAL A 70 18.87 7.88 13.72
CA VAL A 70 20.02 8.69 13.28
C VAL A 70 20.80 7.96 12.16
N LEU A 71 20.96 6.64 12.29
CA LEU A 71 21.72 5.83 11.33
C LEU A 71 20.93 5.47 10.08
N VAL A 72 19.63 5.22 10.21
CA VAL A 72 18.76 4.77 9.10
C VAL A 72 18.68 5.81 7.99
N LYS A 73 18.51 7.10 8.31
CA LYS A 73 18.36 8.16 7.30
C LYS A 73 19.53 8.22 6.30
N PRO A 74 20.80 8.35 6.74
CA PRO A 74 21.93 8.37 5.82
C PRO A 74 22.14 7.03 5.11
N LEU A 75 21.87 5.90 5.79
CA LEU A 75 21.98 4.57 5.18
C LEU A 75 21.00 4.41 4.02
N VAL A 76 19.70 4.71 4.23
CA VAL A 76 18.68 4.62 3.18
C VAL A 76 19.01 5.55 2.03
N ARG A 77 19.41 6.81 2.31
CA ARG A 77 19.82 7.74 1.27
C ARG A 77 20.98 7.20 0.44
N TYR A 78 21.98 6.62 1.08
CA TYR A 78 23.12 6.00 0.40
C TYR A 78 22.67 4.87 -0.52
N LEU A 79 21.85 3.94 0.00
CA LEU A 79 21.37 2.78 -0.76
C LEU A 79 20.52 3.19 -1.97
N GLU A 80 19.66 4.20 -1.81
CA GLU A 80 18.83 4.73 -2.91
C GLU A 80 19.69 5.41 -3.99
N VAL A 81 20.60 6.30 -3.61
CA VAL A 81 21.47 7.04 -4.55
C VAL A 81 22.43 6.10 -5.27
N SER A 82 22.92 5.07 -4.61
CA SER A 82 23.84 4.07 -5.18
C SER A 82 23.14 2.97 -5.98
N GLY A 83 21.81 3.02 -6.12
CA GLY A 83 21.04 2.04 -6.90
C GLY A 83 20.99 0.64 -6.30
N TRP A 84 21.28 0.47 -5.01
CA TRP A 84 21.25 -0.83 -4.33
C TRP A 84 19.85 -1.30 -3.97
N MET A 85 18.86 -0.41 -4.02
CA MET A 85 17.46 -0.77 -3.71
C MET A 85 16.74 -1.16 -5.00
N ASP A 86 16.27 -2.39 -5.05
CA ASP A 86 15.52 -2.90 -6.21
C ASP A 86 14.33 -2.00 -6.56
N SER A 87 14.18 -1.67 -7.85
CA SER A 87 13.08 -0.85 -8.38
C SER A 87 11.70 -1.47 -8.12
N ASN A 88 11.60 -2.77 -7.99
CA ASN A 88 10.35 -3.51 -7.78
C ASN A 88 10.01 -3.75 -6.29
N GLN A 89 10.90 -3.34 -5.37
CA GLN A 89 10.60 -3.34 -3.94
C GLN A 89 9.76 -2.12 -3.56
N HIS A 90 8.51 -2.35 -3.17
CA HIS A 90 7.57 -1.30 -2.77
C HIS A 90 7.39 -1.16 -1.25
N GLY A 91 7.84 -2.13 -0.47
CA GLY A 91 7.77 -2.08 0.98
C GLY A 91 8.91 -1.29 1.60
N GLY A 92 8.63 -0.47 2.63
CA GLY A 92 9.65 0.20 3.43
C GLY A 92 10.48 1.28 2.73
N ARG A 93 10.09 1.71 1.53
CA ARG A 93 10.76 2.77 0.74
C ARG A 93 9.93 4.04 0.67
N ALA A 94 10.60 5.19 0.64
CA ALA A 94 9.94 6.48 0.51
C ALA A 94 9.18 6.59 -0.83
N GLY A 95 7.98 7.15 -0.76
CA GLY A 95 7.12 7.31 -1.94
C GLY A 95 6.43 6.03 -2.43
N ARG A 96 6.82 4.85 -1.93
CA ARG A 96 6.24 3.56 -2.31
C ARG A 96 5.26 3.06 -1.26
N SER A 97 4.30 2.25 -1.66
CA SER A 97 3.24 1.74 -0.79
C SER A 97 2.61 0.47 -1.36
N THR A 98 1.72 -0.16 -0.60
CA THR A 98 0.85 -1.25 -1.09
C THR A 98 0.10 -0.82 -2.35
N LEU A 99 -0.45 0.40 -2.34
CA LEU A 99 -1.18 0.95 -3.49
C LEU A 99 -0.29 1.05 -4.74
N SER A 100 0.94 1.56 -4.62
CA SER A 100 1.84 1.72 -5.78
C SER A 100 2.19 0.38 -6.42
N GLN A 101 2.37 -0.68 -5.63
CA GLN A 101 2.61 -2.01 -6.16
C GLN A 101 1.36 -2.60 -6.82
N LEU A 102 0.20 -2.51 -6.14
CA LEU A 102 -1.05 -3.06 -6.64
C LEU A 102 -1.52 -2.39 -7.93
N ILE A 103 -1.30 -1.08 -8.09
CA ILE A 103 -1.60 -0.37 -9.34
C ILE A 103 -0.73 -0.92 -10.49
N LEU A 104 0.58 -1.08 -10.27
CA LEU A 104 1.48 -1.63 -11.28
C LEU A 104 1.14 -3.08 -11.62
N HIS A 105 0.83 -3.89 -10.62
CA HIS A 105 0.41 -5.26 -10.78
C HIS A 105 -0.86 -5.37 -11.65
N HIS A 106 -1.90 -4.64 -11.30
CA HIS A 106 -3.17 -4.66 -12.01
C HIS A 106 -3.08 -4.09 -13.42
N ASP A 107 -2.23 -3.07 -13.61
CA ASP A 107 -1.99 -2.49 -14.94
C ASP A 107 -1.37 -3.50 -15.90
N LYS A 108 -0.33 -4.25 -15.47
CA LYS A 108 0.27 -5.33 -16.26
C LYS A 108 -0.77 -6.38 -16.67
N ILE A 109 -1.65 -6.77 -15.74
CA ILE A 109 -2.71 -7.74 -16.02
C ILE A 109 -3.69 -7.20 -17.07
N LEU A 110 -4.18 -5.99 -16.87
CA LEU A 110 -5.14 -5.39 -17.81
C LEU A 110 -4.55 -5.15 -19.19
N GLN A 111 -3.25 -4.81 -19.26
CA GLN A 111 -2.55 -4.63 -20.53
C GLN A 111 -2.45 -5.96 -21.28
N ALA A 112 -2.00 -7.04 -20.64
CA ALA A 112 -1.94 -8.36 -21.25
C ALA A 112 -3.33 -8.85 -21.73
N MET A 113 -4.37 -8.66 -20.90
CA MET A 113 -5.74 -9.01 -21.27
C MET A 113 -6.28 -8.17 -22.44
N GLU A 114 -5.89 -6.90 -22.57
CA GLU A 114 -6.27 -6.02 -23.69
C GLU A 114 -5.60 -6.48 -25.00
N GLU A 115 -4.38 -7.00 -24.90
CA GLU A 115 -3.63 -7.60 -26.01
C GLU A 115 -4.13 -9.01 -26.37
N GLY A 116 -5.09 -9.57 -25.62
CA GLY A 116 -5.63 -10.92 -25.82
C GLY A 116 -4.73 -12.03 -25.29
N LYS A 117 -3.72 -11.69 -24.50
CA LYS A 117 -2.77 -12.64 -23.92
C LYS A 117 -3.25 -13.19 -22.59
N ASN A 118 -2.77 -14.38 -22.24
CA ASN A 118 -2.86 -14.90 -20.87
C ASN A 118 -1.70 -14.36 -20.03
N ILE A 119 -1.95 -14.19 -18.73
CA ILE A 119 -0.91 -13.83 -17.77
C ILE A 119 -1.12 -14.61 -16.47
N ASP A 120 -0.05 -15.27 -16.03
CA ASP A 120 -0.04 -16.02 -14.78
C ASP A 120 0.66 -15.22 -13.70
N ALA A 121 0.00 -15.07 -12.54
CA ALA A 121 0.54 -14.41 -11.38
C ALA A 121 0.72 -15.43 -10.25
N ILE A 122 1.96 -15.66 -9.84
CA ILE A 122 2.30 -16.58 -8.75
C ILE A 122 2.66 -15.78 -7.52
N TYR A 123 1.92 -16.01 -6.44
CA TYR A 123 2.11 -15.38 -5.13
C TYR A 123 2.91 -16.31 -4.23
N LEU A 124 3.93 -15.75 -3.61
CA LEU A 124 4.92 -16.45 -2.80
C LEU A 124 4.97 -15.84 -1.39
N ASP A 125 5.07 -16.65 -0.36
CA ASP A 125 5.18 -16.22 1.03
C ASP A 125 6.39 -16.87 1.71
N PHE A 126 7.14 -16.12 2.50
CA PHE A 126 8.25 -16.66 3.28
C PHE A 126 7.78 -17.20 4.64
N ALA A 127 8.38 -18.29 5.06
CA ALA A 127 8.17 -18.82 6.41
C ALA A 127 9.00 -18.06 7.44
N LYS A 128 8.37 -17.22 8.27
CA LYS A 128 9.04 -16.46 9.36
C LYS A 128 10.21 -15.62 8.88
N ALA A 129 10.02 -14.83 7.81
CA ALA A 129 11.05 -14.07 7.10
C ALA A 129 12.03 -13.33 8.01
N PHE A 130 11.54 -12.49 8.92
CA PHE A 130 12.37 -11.70 9.83
C PHE A 130 13.18 -12.55 10.83
N ASP A 131 12.66 -13.70 11.25
CA ASP A 131 13.28 -14.54 12.26
C ASP A 131 14.42 -15.42 11.67
N LYS A 132 14.40 -15.65 10.35
CA LYS A 132 15.35 -16.52 9.63
C LYS A 132 16.55 -15.79 9.02
N VAL A 133 16.60 -14.47 9.05
CA VAL A 133 17.73 -13.70 8.48
C VAL A 133 19.05 -14.15 9.08
N ASP A 134 19.95 -14.66 8.25
CA ASP A 134 21.31 -15.03 8.66
C ASP A 134 22.19 -13.78 8.82
N HIS A 135 22.79 -13.60 9.99
CA HIS A 135 23.61 -12.43 10.30
C HIS A 135 24.91 -12.38 9.47
N GLY A 136 25.48 -13.54 9.15
CA GLY A 136 26.72 -13.63 8.35
C GLY A 136 26.48 -13.18 6.92
N LEU A 137 25.43 -13.74 6.29
CA LEU A 137 25.03 -13.39 4.93
C LEU A 137 24.62 -11.92 4.83
N LEU A 138 23.84 -11.42 5.79
CA LEU A 138 23.44 -10.01 5.82
C LEU A 138 24.66 -9.08 5.89
N LEU A 139 25.62 -9.37 6.78
CA LEU A 139 26.85 -8.58 6.91
C LEU A 139 27.72 -8.68 5.64
N HIS A 140 27.73 -9.83 4.98
CA HIS A 140 28.41 -9.99 3.69
C HIS A 140 27.77 -9.11 2.61
N LYS A 141 26.43 -9.11 2.48
CA LYS A 141 25.69 -8.26 1.52
C LYS A 141 25.94 -6.77 1.82
N LEU A 142 25.86 -6.34 3.07
CA LEU A 142 26.19 -4.97 3.48
C LEU A 142 27.62 -4.57 3.07
N LYS A 143 28.59 -5.47 3.27
CA LYS A 143 29.99 -5.22 2.88
C LYS A 143 30.14 -5.07 1.37
N ARG A 144 29.44 -5.87 0.58
CA ARG A 144 29.41 -5.77 -0.90
C ARG A 144 28.80 -4.43 -1.36
N MET A 145 27.78 -3.95 -0.69
CA MET A 145 27.14 -2.65 -0.94
C MET A 145 27.97 -1.46 -0.44
N GLY A 146 29.20 -1.67 0.08
CA GLY A 146 30.06 -0.60 0.56
C GLY A 146 29.79 -0.16 2.00
N VAL A 147 28.86 -0.75 2.72
CA VAL A 147 28.58 -0.47 4.13
C VAL A 147 29.64 -1.15 5.00
N LYS A 148 30.73 -0.42 5.26
CA LYS A 148 31.94 -0.88 5.94
C LYS A 148 32.30 0.03 7.13
N GLY A 149 33.46 -0.19 7.71
CA GLY A 149 34.05 0.68 8.75
C GLY A 149 33.23 0.73 10.03
N LYS A 150 33.04 1.93 10.59
CA LYS A 150 32.31 2.14 11.85
C LYS A 150 30.87 1.67 11.78
N LEU A 151 30.15 2.02 10.71
CA LEU A 151 28.76 1.63 10.52
C LEU A 151 28.60 0.12 10.40
N GLY A 152 29.43 -0.55 9.60
CA GLY A 152 29.37 -2.01 9.44
C GLY A 152 29.64 -2.74 10.77
N ARG A 153 30.65 -2.29 11.55
CA ARG A 153 30.95 -2.83 12.90
C ARG A 153 29.77 -2.59 13.87
N TRP A 154 29.18 -1.40 13.82
CA TRP A 154 28.03 -1.09 14.69
C TRP A 154 26.82 -1.96 14.38
N ILE A 155 26.48 -2.15 13.08
CA ILE A 155 25.38 -3.04 12.65
C ILE A 155 25.68 -4.48 13.09
N GLN A 156 26.92 -4.95 12.96
CA GLN A 156 27.31 -6.28 13.44
C GLN A 156 27.06 -6.43 14.96
N THR A 157 27.44 -5.43 15.75
CA THR A 157 27.21 -5.42 17.19
C THR A 157 25.74 -5.31 17.55
N PHE A 158 24.95 -4.57 16.75
CA PHE A 158 23.50 -4.47 16.89
C PHE A 158 22.81 -5.82 16.71
N LEU A 159 23.27 -6.65 15.76
CA LEU A 159 22.70 -7.96 15.46
C LEU A 159 23.13 -9.04 16.45
N LYS A 160 24.42 -9.04 16.85
CA LYS A 160 25.02 -10.10 17.67
C LYS A 160 24.83 -9.88 19.16
N GLY A 161 24.72 -10.99 19.92
CA GLY A 161 24.62 -10.98 21.37
C GLY A 161 23.34 -10.37 21.92
N ARG A 162 22.25 -10.40 21.14
CA ARG A 162 20.92 -9.97 21.59
C ARG A 162 20.26 -11.02 22.45
N THR A 163 19.59 -10.55 23.49
CA THR A 163 18.82 -11.40 24.41
C THR A 163 17.35 -11.01 24.41
N ASN A 164 16.51 -12.02 24.48
CA ASN A 164 15.05 -11.83 24.52
C ASN A 164 14.43 -12.59 25.71
N GLU A 165 13.34 -12.07 26.18
CA GLU A 165 12.40 -12.68 27.13
C GLU A 165 11.01 -12.60 26.53
N VAL A 166 10.24 -13.69 26.52
CA VAL A 166 8.84 -13.65 26.09
C VAL A 166 7.98 -13.19 27.28
N LEU A 167 7.11 -12.21 27.03
CA LEU A 167 6.19 -11.65 28.02
C LEU A 167 4.75 -11.93 27.62
N VAL A 168 4.02 -12.68 28.47
CA VAL A 168 2.59 -12.98 28.31
C VAL A 168 1.85 -12.58 29.58
N GLY A 169 1.08 -11.50 29.54
CA GLY A 169 0.56 -10.87 30.74
C GLY A 169 1.71 -10.41 31.65
N ASP A 170 1.73 -10.89 32.90
CA ASP A 170 2.78 -10.60 33.88
C ASP A 170 3.84 -11.70 33.97
N VAL A 171 3.72 -12.76 33.16
CA VAL A 171 4.62 -13.91 33.17
C VAL A 171 5.74 -13.75 32.15
N LYS A 172 6.97 -14.03 32.57
CA LYS A 172 8.17 -13.95 31.73
C LYS A 172 8.80 -15.32 31.54
N SER A 173 9.30 -15.58 30.33
CA SER A 173 10.15 -16.75 30.06
C SER A 173 11.55 -16.60 30.63
N LEU A 174 12.34 -17.66 30.55
CA LEU A 174 13.79 -17.55 30.68
C LEU A 174 14.37 -16.67 29.57
N ILE A 175 15.50 -16.01 29.85
CA ILE A 175 16.26 -15.22 28.87
C ILE A 175 16.93 -16.19 27.89
N PHE A 176 16.80 -15.90 26.60
CA PHE A 176 17.47 -16.65 25.54
C PHE A 176 18.21 -15.76 24.56
N LEU A 177 19.30 -16.30 23.99
CA LEU A 177 20.14 -15.62 23.02
C LEU A 177 19.58 -15.78 21.61
N LEU A 178 19.47 -14.68 20.86
CA LEU A 178 19.13 -14.70 19.43
C LEU A 178 20.37 -15.08 18.61
N LYS A 179 20.26 -16.17 17.83
CA LYS A 179 21.33 -16.66 16.92
C LYS A 179 21.12 -16.17 15.49
N SER A 180 19.90 -15.86 15.10
CA SER A 180 19.49 -15.39 13.77
C SER A 180 18.34 -14.39 13.90
N GLY A 181 17.96 -13.79 12.80
CA GLY A 181 16.80 -12.89 12.69
C GLY A 181 17.10 -11.45 13.04
N ILE A 182 16.13 -10.62 12.73
CA ILE A 182 16.15 -9.17 12.97
C ILE A 182 14.97 -8.83 13.89
N PRO A 183 15.18 -7.97 14.94
CA PRO A 183 14.13 -7.64 15.89
C PRO A 183 12.91 -7.02 15.20
N GLN A 184 11.76 -7.70 15.20
CA GLN A 184 10.49 -7.16 14.70
C GLN A 184 9.99 -6.05 15.64
N GLY A 185 10.28 -4.80 15.32
CA GLY A 185 9.95 -3.64 16.14
C GLY A 185 11.12 -2.68 16.33
N SER A 186 12.31 -2.99 15.80
CA SER A 186 13.41 -2.05 15.63
C SER A 186 13.14 -1.10 14.45
N VAL A 187 13.87 0.01 14.40
CA VAL A 187 13.80 0.99 13.29
C VAL A 187 14.69 0.57 12.13
N LEU A 188 15.84 -0.04 12.44
CA LEU A 188 16.81 -0.50 11.45
C LEU A 188 16.40 -1.83 10.81
N GLY A 189 15.66 -2.67 11.55
CA GLY A 189 15.28 -4.01 11.11
C GLY A 189 14.65 -4.08 9.72
N PRO A 190 13.60 -3.31 9.41
CA PRO A 190 13.00 -3.31 8.08
C PRO A 190 14.00 -3.02 6.97
N ILE A 191 14.93 -2.07 7.17
CA ILE A 191 15.94 -1.73 6.17
C ILE A 191 16.95 -2.85 5.98
N LEU A 192 17.37 -3.49 7.06
CA LEU A 192 18.27 -4.65 6.98
C LEU A 192 17.61 -5.82 6.26
N PHE A 193 16.31 -6.01 6.46
CA PHE A 193 15.55 -7.02 5.72
C PHE A 193 15.49 -6.71 4.21
N LEU A 194 15.20 -5.45 3.82
CA LEU A 194 15.22 -5.05 2.40
C LEU A 194 16.59 -5.29 1.76
N ILE A 195 17.69 -4.98 2.48
CA ILE A 195 19.05 -5.28 2.04
C ILE A 195 19.24 -6.79 1.84
N TYR A 196 18.69 -7.59 2.75
CA TYR A 196 18.83 -9.05 2.69
C TYR A 196 18.18 -9.67 1.46
N VAL A 197 17.00 -9.16 1.06
CA VAL A 197 16.21 -9.72 -0.05
C VAL A 197 16.41 -8.99 -1.39
N THR A 198 17.25 -7.96 -1.44
CA THR A 198 17.37 -7.09 -2.63
C THR A 198 17.83 -7.81 -3.90
N ASP A 199 18.47 -8.95 -3.78
CA ASP A 199 19.01 -9.76 -4.89
C ASP A 199 18.10 -10.93 -5.30
N ILE A 200 16.87 -11.01 -4.78
CA ILE A 200 15.95 -12.11 -5.04
C ILE A 200 15.57 -12.24 -6.53
N GLY A 201 15.54 -11.13 -7.26
CA GLY A 201 15.17 -11.07 -8.68
C GLY A 201 16.33 -11.22 -9.66
N ASN A 202 17.59 -11.25 -9.20
CA ASN A 202 18.75 -11.09 -10.08
C ASN A 202 18.92 -12.20 -11.14
N GLU A 203 18.43 -13.42 -10.87
CA GLU A 203 18.58 -14.56 -11.76
C GLU A 203 17.28 -14.91 -12.51
N LEU A 204 16.20 -14.14 -12.31
CA LEU A 204 14.89 -14.41 -12.89
C LEU A 204 14.78 -13.87 -14.32
N SER A 205 13.99 -14.53 -15.15
CA SER A 205 13.64 -14.08 -16.49
C SER A 205 12.63 -12.92 -16.48
N VAL A 206 11.86 -12.80 -15.39
CA VAL A 206 10.90 -11.73 -15.14
C VAL A 206 11.20 -11.05 -13.81
N GLU A 207 10.99 -9.72 -13.78
CA GLU A 207 11.19 -8.95 -12.55
C GLU A 207 10.06 -9.23 -11.54
N PRO A 208 10.37 -9.74 -10.33
CA PRO A 208 9.37 -9.95 -9.31
C PRO A 208 8.87 -8.62 -8.74
N LEU A 209 7.62 -8.56 -8.32
CA LEU A 209 7.09 -7.47 -7.50
C LEU A 209 7.21 -7.87 -6.03
N VAL A 210 7.92 -7.06 -5.25
CA VAL A 210 8.25 -7.37 -3.85
C VAL A 210 7.69 -6.29 -2.90
N TYR A 211 7.06 -6.72 -1.81
CA TYR A 211 6.63 -5.85 -0.73
C TYR A 211 7.09 -6.41 0.62
N VAL A 212 8.30 -6.06 1.02
CA VAL A 212 9.02 -6.63 2.16
C VAL A 212 9.25 -8.12 1.94
N ASP A 213 8.41 -8.99 2.51
CA ASP A 213 8.42 -10.44 2.40
C ASP A 213 7.40 -10.98 1.38
N ASP A 214 6.33 -10.25 1.11
CA ASP A 214 5.38 -10.65 0.07
C ASP A 214 6.04 -10.49 -1.32
N THR A 215 6.16 -11.60 -2.05
CA THR A 215 6.79 -11.65 -3.37
C THR A 215 5.80 -12.24 -4.38
N LYS A 216 5.75 -11.69 -5.58
CA LYS A 216 4.95 -12.23 -6.68
C LYS A 216 5.66 -12.08 -8.01
N VAL A 217 5.44 -13.05 -8.87
CA VAL A 217 5.99 -13.12 -10.23
C VAL A 217 4.83 -13.10 -11.22
N LEU A 218 4.92 -12.25 -12.24
CA LEU A 218 3.93 -12.18 -13.31
C LEU A 218 4.59 -12.45 -14.64
N LYS A 219 4.02 -13.36 -15.41
CA LYS A 219 4.51 -13.69 -16.75
C LYS A 219 3.35 -13.83 -17.74
N GLU A 220 3.49 -13.20 -18.89
CA GLU A 220 2.63 -13.46 -20.04
C GLU A 220 2.91 -14.88 -20.56
N ILE A 221 1.86 -15.64 -20.84
CA ILE A 221 1.93 -17.04 -21.27
C ILE A 221 1.27 -17.14 -22.64
N GLU A 222 2.10 -17.25 -23.66
CA GLU A 222 1.69 -17.41 -25.05
C GLU A 222 2.04 -18.81 -25.60
N SER A 223 2.93 -19.55 -24.92
CA SER A 223 3.43 -20.85 -25.35
C SER A 223 3.83 -21.73 -24.16
N GLU A 224 4.03 -23.05 -24.41
CA GLU A 224 4.59 -23.97 -23.42
C GLU A 224 6.00 -23.52 -22.95
N GLU A 225 6.81 -22.93 -23.85
CA GLU A 225 8.12 -22.39 -23.50
C GLU A 225 8.04 -21.30 -22.43
N ASP A 226 6.99 -20.48 -22.41
CA ASP A 226 6.79 -19.46 -21.38
C ASP A 226 6.44 -20.09 -20.04
N VAL A 227 5.68 -21.18 -20.05
CA VAL A 227 5.39 -21.99 -18.86
C VAL A 227 6.67 -22.58 -18.29
N GLU A 228 7.51 -23.18 -19.14
CA GLU A 228 8.80 -23.74 -18.71
C GLU A 228 9.72 -22.69 -18.12
N LYS A 229 9.81 -21.49 -18.74
CA LYS A 229 10.58 -20.35 -18.22
C LYS A 229 10.09 -19.90 -16.85
N LEU A 230 8.76 -19.82 -16.64
CA LEU A 230 8.21 -19.46 -15.35
C LEU A 230 8.49 -20.54 -14.30
N GLN A 231 8.39 -21.82 -14.68
CA GLN A 231 8.76 -22.94 -13.81
C GLN A 231 10.26 -22.91 -13.46
N GLU A 232 11.13 -22.54 -14.40
CA GLU A 232 12.56 -22.36 -14.13
C GLU A 232 12.80 -21.21 -13.15
N ASP A 233 12.11 -20.10 -13.30
CA ASP A 233 12.18 -18.98 -12.36
C ASP A 233 11.75 -19.37 -10.95
N LEU A 234 10.72 -20.21 -10.79
CA LEU A 234 10.33 -20.76 -9.48
C LEU A 234 11.44 -21.64 -8.87
N LYS A 235 12.14 -22.44 -9.68
CA LYS A 235 13.31 -23.21 -9.22
C LYS A 235 14.45 -22.29 -8.78
N LYS A 236 14.72 -21.21 -9.53
CA LYS A 236 15.74 -20.20 -9.17
C LYS A 236 15.39 -19.50 -7.85
N LEU A 237 14.13 -19.13 -7.66
CA LEU A 237 13.64 -18.56 -6.40
C LEU A 237 13.84 -19.52 -5.23
N HIS A 238 13.48 -20.78 -5.42
CA HIS A 238 13.69 -21.80 -4.39
C HIS A 238 15.17 -21.97 -4.03
N ASN A 239 16.05 -22.02 -5.04
CA ASN A 239 17.50 -22.10 -4.84
C ASN A 239 18.06 -20.84 -4.16
N TRP A 240 17.56 -19.65 -4.50
CA TRP A 240 17.88 -18.42 -3.78
C TRP A 240 17.48 -18.53 -2.31
N GLY A 241 16.29 -19.06 -2.05
CA GLY A 241 15.82 -19.30 -0.68
C GLY A 241 16.74 -20.22 0.11
N LYS A 242 17.16 -21.35 -0.47
CA LYS A 242 18.13 -22.28 0.13
C LYS A 242 19.47 -21.59 0.42
N LYS A 243 20.04 -20.87 -0.57
CA LYS A 243 21.32 -20.16 -0.44
C LYS A 243 21.30 -19.07 0.64
N ASN A 244 20.13 -18.44 0.86
CA ASN A 244 19.94 -17.36 1.81
C ASN A 244 19.28 -17.80 3.13
N ASN A 245 19.17 -19.10 3.43
CA ASN A 245 18.48 -19.61 4.61
C ASN A 245 17.05 -19.06 4.79
N MET A 246 16.40 -18.72 3.67
CA MET A 246 15.04 -18.14 3.60
C MET A 246 14.09 -19.15 2.96
N GLU A 247 13.47 -19.99 3.76
CA GLU A 247 12.51 -20.95 3.27
C GLU A 247 11.17 -20.31 2.93
N PHE A 248 10.65 -20.67 1.77
CA PHE A 248 9.28 -20.35 1.40
C PHE A 248 8.26 -21.22 2.14
N ASN A 249 7.10 -20.65 2.41
CA ASN A 249 5.95 -21.40 2.90
C ASN A 249 5.19 -21.99 1.71
N LYS A 250 5.59 -23.22 1.31
CA LYS A 250 5.05 -23.87 0.11
C LYS A 250 3.53 -24.01 0.12
N GLY A 251 2.92 -24.31 1.27
CA GLY A 251 1.47 -24.44 1.39
C GLY A 251 0.67 -23.14 1.25
N LYS A 252 1.37 -21.99 1.01
CA LYS A 252 0.73 -20.70 0.75
C LYS A 252 0.98 -20.17 -0.66
N PHE A 253 1.65 -20.94 -1.49
CA PHE A 253 1.80 -20.56 -2.89
C PHE A 253 0.45 -20.66 -3.58
N VAL A 254 0.14 -19.63 -4.36
CA VAL A 254 -1.12 -19.53 -5.10
C VAL A 254 -0.82 -19.01 -6.50
N VAL A 255 -1.45 -19.62 -7.51
CA VAL A 255 -1.47 -19.06 -8.86
C VAL A 255 -2.85 -18.49 -9.17
N LEU A 256 -2.88 -17.26 -9.70
CA LEU A 256 -4.04 -16.68 -10.37
C LEU A 256 -3.73 -16.58 -11.86
N ARG A 257 -4.64 -17.08 -12.68
CA ARG A 257 -4.53 -17.08 -14.14
C ARG A 257 -5.53 -16.15 -14.75
N TYR A 258 -5.04 -15.18 -15.50
CA TYR A 258 -5.85 -14.20 -16.21
C TYR A 258 -5.82 -14.48 -17.71
N GLY A 259 -6.87 -14.09 -18.44
CA GLY A 259 -6.99 -14.30 -19.87
C GLY A 259 -8.08 -15.30 -20.24
N LYS A 260 -8.30 -15.48 -21.54
CA LYS A 260 -9.44 -16.24 -22.08
C LYS A 260 -9.10 -17.63 -22.61
N ASP A 261 -7.82 -17.89 -22.88
CA ASP A 261 -7.41 -19.18 -23.42
C ASP A 261 -7.43 -20.25 -22.32
N LYS A 262 -8.32 -21.23 -22.52
CA LYS A 262 -8.51 -22.32 -21.57
C LYS A 262 -7.57 -23.50 -21.82
N GLU A 263 -7.14 -23.73 -23.06
CA GLU A 263 -6.32 -24.90 -23.40
C GLU A 263 -4.97 -24.85 -22.68
N ILE A 264 -4.29 -23.71 -22.72
CA ILE A 264 -3.02 -23.53 -21.98
C ILE A 264 -3.24 -23.60 -20.47
N LYS A 265 -4.37 -23.08 -19.97
CA LYS A 265 -4.67 -23.11 -18.53
C LYS A 265 -4.85 -24.54 -18.00
N GLU A 266 -5.63 -25.35 -18.71
CA GLU A 266 -5.98 -26.71 -18.27
C GLU A 266 -4.81 -27.69 -18.37
N SER A 267 -3.86 -27.45 -19.28
CA SER A 267 -2.69 -28.32 -19.49
C SER A 267 -1.50 -28.05 -18.57
N THR A 268 -1.52 -26.94 -17.81
CA THR A 268 -0.34 -26.45 -17.10
C THR A 268 -0.48 -26.56 -15.59
N THR A 269 0.51 -27.17 -14.93
CA THR A 269 0.65 -27.17 -13.46
C THR A 269 2.03 -26.65 -13.08
N TYR A 270 2.09 -25.67 -12.18
CA TYR A 270 3.35 -25.19 -11.62
C TYR A 270 3.68 -25.91 -10.32
N PHE A 271 4.97 -26.14 -10.09
CA PHE A 271 5.48 -26.84 -8.92
C PHE A 271 6.33 -25.92 -8.04
N SER A 272 6.20 -26.08 -6.73
CA SER A 272 6.94 -25.28 -5.77
C SER A 272 8.34 -25.86 -5.52
N GLY A 273 9.35 -25.38 -6.24
CA GLY A 273 10.75 -25.80 -6.08
C GLY A 273 11.01 -27.23 -6.58
N ASP A 274 11.62 -28.08 -5.74
CA ASP A 274 12.00 -29.47 -6.08
C ASP A 274 10.90 -30.51 -5.68
N THR A 275 9.68 -30.06 -5.39
CA THR A 275 8.58 -30.95 -5.00
C THR A 275 7.69 -31.25 -6.19
N GLU A 276 7.10 -32.45 -6.19
CA GLU A 276 6.05 -32.87 -7.15
C GLU A 276 4.66 -32.29 -6.75
N GLU A 277 4.63 -31.49 -5.69
CA GLU A 277 3.40 -30.87 -5.19
C GLU A 277 3.07 -29.63 -6.02
N GLY A 278 1.94 -29.68 -6.73
CA GLY A 278 1.47 -28.60 -7.59
C GLY A 278 1.06 -27.37 -6.77
N ILE A 279 1.31 -26.19 -7.32
CA ILE A 279 0.82 -24.91 -6.72
C ILE A 279 -0.68 -24.83 -6.94
N GLU A 280 -1.41 -24.50 -5.87
CA GLU A 280 -2.88 -24.37 -5.89
C GLU A 280 -3.31 -23.22 -6.80
N GLU A 281 -4.15 -23.49 -7.79
CA GLU A 281 -4.84 -22.48 -8.58
C GLU A 281 -6.07 -21.98 -7.83
N LYS A 282 -6.25 -20.66 -7.79
CA LYS A 282 -7.42 -20.02 -7.17
C LYS A 282 -8.08 -19.03 -8.11
N GLU A 283 -9.39 -18.86 -7.95
CA GLU A 283 -10.14 -17.81 -8.62
C GLU A 283 -9.94 -16.45 -7.96
N SER A 284 -9.59 -16.42 -6.68
CA SER A 284 -9.28 -15.18 -5.97
C SER A 284 -8.22 -15.39 -4.89
N THR A 285 -7.42 -14.36 -4.63
CA THR A 285 -6.45 -14.36 -3.53
C THR A 285 -6.33 -12.98 -2.89
N ARG A 286 -5.86 -12.94 -1.65
CA ARG A 286 -5.62 -11.69 -0.94
C ARG A 286 -4.18 -11.22 -1.17
N ASP A 287 -4.04 -10.11 -1.88
CA ASP A 287 -2.77 -9.45 -2.14
C ASP A 287 -2.70 -8.09 -1.43
N LEU A 288 -1.75 -7.92 -0.53
CA LEU A 288 -1.54 -6.68 0.26
C LEU A 288 -2.83 -6.08 0.85
N GLY A 289 -3.74 -6.95 1.26
CA GLY A 289 -5.01 -6.54 1.89
C GLY A 289 -6.20 -6.37 0.96
N VAL A 290 -6.00 -6.32 -0.36
CA VAL A 290 -7.02 -6.30 -1.40
C VAL A 290 -7.26 -7.71 -1.94
N ILE A 291 -8.50 -8.06 -2.30
CA ILE A 291 -8.78 -9.33 -3.01
C ILE A 291 -8.59 -9.08 -4.50
N MET A 292 -7.71 -9.87 -5.10
CA MET A 292 -7.49 -9.95 -6.55
C MET A 292 -8.23 -11.16 -7.08
N GLN A 293 -8.93 -11.01 -8.21
CA GLN A 293 -9.73 -12.05 -8.85
C GLN A 293 -9.18 -12.37 -10.23
N SER A 294 -9.30 -13.63 -10.66
CA SER A 294 -8.81 -14.14 -11.96
C SER A 294 -9.48 -13.47 -13.17
N ASP A 295 -10.65 -12.87 -12.97
CA ASP A 295 -11.34 -12.07 -13.97
C ASP A 295 -10.90 -10.58 -13.99
N ALA A 296 -9.92 -10.20 -13.16
CA ALA A 296 -9.45 -8.82 -12.95
C ALA A 296 -10.55 -7.83 -12.49
N CYS A 297 -11.64 -8.32 -11.87
CA CYS A 297 -12.67 -7.51 -11.23
C CYS A 297 -12.40 -7.36 -9.73
N PHE A 298 -13.20 -6.53 -9.05
CA PHE A 298 -13.08 -6.29 -7.62
C PHE A 298 -14.39 -6.52 -6.84
N ASP A 299 -15.29 -7.35 -7.37
CA ASP A 299 -16.60 -7.58 -6.75
C ASP A 299 -16.48 -8.18 -5.36
N GLU A 300 -15.62 -9.19 -5.17
CA GLU A 300 -15.36 -9.78 -3.85
C GLU A 300 -14.73 -8.80 -2.87
N GLN A 301 -13.82 -7.94 -3.36
CA GLN A 301 -13.22 -6.89 -2.54
C GLN A 301 -14.29 -5.91 -2.05
N ILE A 302 -15.18 -5.48 -2.92
CA ILE A 302 -16.27 -4.56 -2.61
C ILE A 302 -17.22 -5.20 -1.60
N GLU A 303 -17.60 -6.46 -1.78
CA GLU A 303 -18.45 -7.18 -0.86
C GLU A 303 -17.83 -7.35 0.54
N LYS A 304 -16.55 -7.68 0.58
CA LYS A 304 -15.78 -7.75 1.83
C LYS A 304 -15.74 -6.40 2.55
N VAL A 305 -15.49 -5.31 1.83
CA VAL A 305 -15.51 -3.94 2.38
C VAL A 305 -16.89 -3.61 2.91
N CYS A 306 -17.95 -3.87 2.13
CA CYS A 306 -19.33 -3.65 2.56
C CYS A 306 -19.68 -4.42 3.85
N LYS A 307 -19.31 -5.69 3.93
CA LYS A 307 -19.51 -6.52 5.14
C LYS A 307 -18.79 -5.91 6.35
N LYS A 308 -17.53 -5.53 6.17
CA LYS A 308 -16.71 -4.93 7.24
C LYS A 308 -17.27 -3.60 7.72
N VAL A 309 -17.70 -2.74 6.81
CA VAL A 309 -18.30 -1.44 7.11
C VAL A 309 -19.60 -1.60 7.88
N ARG A 310 -20.51 -2.50 7.44
CA ARG A 310 -21.77 -2.79 8.17
C ARG A 310 -21.49 -3.26 9.61
N GLN A 311 -20.51 -4.16 9.78
CA GLN A 311 -20.11 -4.65 11.11
C GLN A 311 -19.61 -3.52 12.00
N LYS A 312 -18.74 -2.64 11.47
CA LYS A 312 -18.16 -1.52 12.21
C LYS A 312 -19.20 -0.44 12.53
N ALA A 313 -20.04 -0.07 11.56
CA ALA A 313 -21.13 0.88 11.79
C ALA A 313 -22.14 0.35 12.82
N GLY A 314 -22.53 -0.93 12.73
CA GLY A 314 -23.39 -1.56 13.72
C GLY A 314 -22.76 -1.61 15.12
N TRP A 315 -21.46 -1.89 15.20
CA TRP A 315 -20.73 -1.86 16.46
C TRP A 315 -20.72 -0.45 17.07
N LEU A 316 -20.48 0.60 16.29
CA LEU A 316 -20.52 1.98 16.77
C LEU A 316 -21.85 2.33 17.42
N PHE A 317 -22.96 1.99 16.78
CA PHE A 317 -24.29 2.27 17.32
C PHE A 317 -24.64 1.45 18.56
N ARG A 318 -24.05 0.28 18.76
CA ARG A 318 -24.24 -0.54 19.98
C ARG A 318 -23.37 -0.09 21.13
N THR A 319 -22.16 0.42 20.84
CA THR A 319 -21.17 0.74 21.87
C THR A 319 -21.30 2.16 22.42
N PHE A 320 -21.65 3.11 21.56
CA PHE A 320 -21.71 4.53 21.94
C PHE A 320 -23.17 5.01 22.03
N TYR A 321 -23.52 5.63 23.13
CA TYR A 321 -24.85 6.23 23.33
C TYR A 321 -24.95 7.66 22.77
N ASN A 322 -23.81 8.35 22.60
CA ASN A 322 -23.80 9.69 22.01
C ASN A 322 -24.22 9.62 20.54
N ARG A 323 -25.29 10.37 20.18
CA ARG A 323 -25.89 10.44 18.84
C ARG A 323 -25.68 11.80 18.16
N GLN A 324 -24.93 12.70 18.77
CA GLN A 324 -24.64 14.01 18.18
C GLN A 324 -23.89 13.87 16.86
N SER A 325 -24.25 14.70 15.88
CA SER A 325 -23.75 14.64 14.52
C SER A 325 -22.22 14.76 14.43
N TRP A 326 -21.62 15.70 15.19
CA TRP A 326 -20.16 15.87 15.23
C TRP A 326 -19.44 14.61 15.72
N PHE A 327 -20.01 13.92 16.73
CA PHE A 327 -19.40 12.72 17.31
C PHE A 327 -19.50 11.54 16.33
N LEU A 328 -20.69 11.29 15.79
CA LEU A 328 -20.91 10.17 14.84
C LEU A 328 -20.12 10.37 13.54
N ARG A 329 -20.04 11.62 13.03
CA ARG A 329 -19.17 11.96 11.90
C ARG A 329 -17.71 11.68 12.20
N HIS A 330 -17.22 12.05 13.39
CA HIS A 330 -15.84 11.78 13.80
C HIS A 330 -15.56 10.28 13.89
N MET A 331 -16.49 9.51 14.47
CA MET A 331 -16.38 8.05 14.57
C MET A 331 -16.40 7.37 13.19
N TRP A 332 -17.29 7.82 12.28
CA TRP A 332 -17.29 7.33 10.92
C TRP A 332 -15.93 7.56 10.24
N ASN A 333 -15.45 8.78 10.24
CA ASN A 333 -14.20 9.15 9.57
C ASN A 333 -12.98 8.43 10.16
N SER A 334 -12.97 8.15 11.46
CA SER A 334 -11.82 7.53 12.15
C SER A 334 -11.84 6.00 12.09
N LEU A 335 -13.00 5.36 12.16
CA LEU A 335 -13.11 3.92 12.40
C LEU A 335 -13.78 3.14 11.25
N VAL A 336 -14.56 3.80 10.40
CA VAL A 336 -15.32 3.14 9.33
C VAL A 336 -14.76 3.51 7.95
N GLN A 337 -14.68 4.80 7.65
CA GLN A 337 -14.24 5.32 6.35
C GLN A 337 -12.87 4.79 5.89
N PRO A 338 -11.85 4.59 6.76
CA PRO A 338 -10.56 4.05 6.34
C PRO A 338 -10.63 2.66 5.71
N HIS A 339 -11.66 1.85 6.02
CA HIS A 339 -11.87 0.56 5.38
C HIS A 339 -12.35 0.69 3.92
N ILE A 340 -13.05 1.78 3.61
CA ILE A 340 -13.49 2.10 2.24
C ILE A 340 -12.36 2.78 1.47
N ASP A 341 -11.58 3.62 2.12
CA ASP A 341 -10.53 4.42 1.48
C ASP A 341 -9.28 3.62 1.13
N TYR A 342 -9.02 2.49 1.83
CA TYR A 342 -7.81 1.69 1.64
C TYR A 342 -7.68 1.17 0.21
N CYS A 343 -6.65 1.62 -0.51
CA CYS A 343 -6.37 1.30 -1.91
C CYS A 343 -7.53 1.57 -2.87
N SER A 344 -8.46 2.47 -2.51
CA SER A 344 -9.65 2.76 -3.33
C SER A 344 -9.32 3.31 -4.72
N GLN A 345 -8.14 3.92 -4.92
CA GLN A 345 -7.68 4.32 -6.24
C GLN A 345 -7.59 3.16 -7.22
N LEU A 346 -7.30 1.96 -6.71
CA LEU A 346 -7.22 0.73 -7.50
C LEU A 346 -8.60 0.15 -7.81
N TRP A 347 -9.40 -0.11 -6.77
CA TRP A 347 -10.57 -0.99 -6.84
C TRP A 347 -11.93 -0.27 -6.80
N ALA A 348 -11.95 1.04 -6.50
CA ALA A 348 -13.22 1.75 -6.43
C ALA A 348 -13.91 1.80 -7.79
N PRO A 349 -15.20 1.39 -7.86
CA PRO A 349 -15.97 1.43 -9.10
C PRO A 349 -16.21 2.88 -9.54
N GLY A 350 -16.17 3.11 -10.83
CA GLY A 350 -16.50 4.41 -11.42
C GLY A 350 -18.00 4.70 -11.36
N GLU A 351 -18.83 3.71 -11.68
CA GLU A 351 -20.28 3.83 -11.80
C GLU A 351 -20.98 2.49 -11.51
N GLY A 352 -22.30 2.49 -11.53
CA GLY A 352 -23.11 1.28 -11.47
C GLY A 352 -23.43 0.76 -10.08
N GLY A 353 -23.89 -0.50 -10.01
CA GLY A 353 -24.44 -1.11 -8.81
C GLY A 353 -23.45 -1.22 -7.64
N ASN A 354 -22.17 -1.42 -7.91
CA ASN A 354 -21.15 -1.50 -6.88
C ASN A 354 -20.86 -0.16 -6.20
N LEU A 355 -20.88 0.94 -6.96
CA LEU A 355 -20.81 2.27 -6.38
C LEU A 355 -22.04 2.55 -5.50
N GLN A 356 -23.22 2.17 -5.97
CA GLN A 356 -24.46 2.32 -5.21
C GLN A 356 -24.44 1.51 -3.90
N LYS A 357 -23.87 0.30 -3.90
CA LYS A 357 -23.68 -0.49 -2.65
C LYS A 357 -22.85 0.26 -1.63
N LEU A 358 -21.72 0.87 -2.06
CA LEU A 358 -20.84 1.64 -1.19
C LEU A 358 -21.49 2.95 -0.71
N GLU A 359 -22.19 3.66 -1.60
CA GLU A 359 -22.92 4.88 -1.26
C GLU A 359 -24.06 4.60 -0.26
N LYS A 360 -24.76 3.47 -0.42
CA LYS A 360 -25.80 3.03 0.50
C LYS A 360 -25.28 2.88 1.94
N LEU A 361 -24.04 2.43 2.15
CA LEU A 361 -23.46 2.32 3.49
C LEU A 361 -23.41 3.67 4.22
N LEU A 362 -23.02 4.72 3.51
CA LEU A 362 -22.98 6.08 4.05
C LEU A 362 -24.39 6.64 4.25
N LYS A 363 -25.30 6.38 3.28
CA LYS A 363 -26.72 6.75 3.37
C LYS A 363 -27.38 6.12 4.60
N ASP A 364 -27.19 4.80 4.81
CA ASP A 364 -27.76 4.06 5.94
C ASP A 364 -27.16 4.49 7.29
N PHE A 365 -25.89 4.91 7.30
CA PHE A 365 -25.27 5.44 8.51
C PHE A 365 -25.80 6.83 8.86
N THR A 366 -25.82 7.74 7.89
CA THR A 366 -26.23 9.14 8.12
C THR A 366 -27.72 9.27 8.43
N SER A 367 -28.59 8.36 7.95
CA SER A 367 -30.01 8.34 8.29
C SER A 367 -30.30 8.05 9.77
N LYS A 368 -29.32 7.49 10.49
CA LYS A 368 -29.43 7.19 11.93
C LYS A 368 -28.92 8.33 12.83
N ILE A 369 -28.56 9.47 12.27
CA ILE A 369 -28.13 10.67 13.00
C ILE A 369 -29.39 11.53 13.21
N PRO A 370 -29.91 11.69 14.45
CA PRO A 370 -31.19 12.30 14.72
C PRO A 370 -31.31 13.73 14.17
N GLU A 371 -30.24 14.53 14.27
CA GLU A 371 -30.21 15.94 13.86
C GLU A 371 -30.44 16.15 12.35
N VAL A 372 -30.27 15.11 11.52
CA VAL A 372 -30.34 15.18 10.06
C VAL A 372 -31.21 14.08 9.44
N SER A 373 -31.85 13.21 10.25
CA SER A 373 -32.60 12.02 9.79
C SER A 373 -33.73 12.37 8.83
N GLU A 374 -34.40 13.49 9.03
CA GLU A 374 -35.58 13.92 8.28
C GLU A 374 -35.25 14.58 6.93
N THR A 375 -33.96 14.81 6.63
CA THR A 375 -33.55 15.45 5.38
C THR A 375 -33.17 14.41 4.31
N THR A 376 -33.08 14.84 3.06
CA THR A 376 -32.62 13.98 1.97
C THR A 376 -31.16 13.58 2.15
N TYR A 377 -30.73 12.49 1.51
CA TYR A 377 -29.35 12.02 1.64
C TYR A 377 -28.31 13.09 1.27
N TRP A 378 -28.54 13.83 0.20
CA TRP A 378 -27.59 14.84 -0.27
C TRP A 378 -27.55 16.08 0.66
N GLU A 379 -28.70 16.48 1.19
CA GLU A 379 -28.77 17.53 2.23
C GLU A 379 -28.03 17.09 3.50
N ARG A 380 -28.21 15.82 3.92
CA ARG A 380 -27.45 15.28 5.06
C ARG A 380 -25.94 15.41 4.87
N LEU A 381 -25.42 15.06 3.68
CA LEU A 381 -23.99 15.18 3.40
C LEU A 381 -23.52 16.64 3.50
N LYS A 382 -24.28 17.60 2.98
CA LYS A 382 -23.97 19.03 3.09
C LYS A 382 -23.96 19.50 4.55
N MET A 383 -25.00 19.18 5.32
CA MET A 383 -25.10 19.55 6.74
C MET A 383 -23.97 18.92 7.57
N LEU A 384 -23.61 17.67 7.32
CA LEU A 384 -22.55 16.95 7.99
C LEU A 384 -21.15 17.32 7.48
N LYS A 385 -21.05 18.14 6.43
CA LYS A 385 -19.78 18.44 5.71
C LYS A 385 -19.03 17.15 5.34
N MET A 386 -19.74 16.22 4.71
CA MET A 386 -19.22 14.94 4.23
C MET A 386 -19.37 14.87 2.71
N ASN A 387 -18.42 14.22 2.06
CA ASN A 387 -18.48 13.95 0.62
C ASN A 387 -19.10 12.59 0.37
N SER A 388 -19.74 12.43 -0.80
CA SER A 388 -20.15 11.14 -1.33
C SER A 388 -18.94 10.21 -1.50
N GLN A 389 -19.18 8.89 -1.56
CA GLN A 389 -18.10 7.93 -1.81
C GLN A 389 -17.48 8.16 -3.19
N GLN A 390 -18.28 8.45 -4.21
CA GLN A 390 -17.79 8.76 -5.55
C GLN A 390 -16.83 9.97 -5.53
N ARG A 391 -17.24 11.09 -4.92
CA ARG A 391 -16.40 12.28 -4.78
C ARG A 391 -15.07 11.96 -4.09
N ARG A 392 -15.08 11.13 -3.05
CA ARG A 392 -13.88 10.73 -2.33
C ARG A 392 -12.93 9.90 -3.20
N PHE A 393 -13.45 8.92 -3.94
CA PHE A 393 -12.63 8.07 -4.81
C PHE A 393 -11.98 8.89 -5.92
N GLU A 394 -12.73 9.75 -6.57
CA GLU A 394 -12.24 10.63 -7.62
C GLU A 394 -11.16 11.61 -7.09
N ARG A 395 -11.41 12.21 -5.93
CA ARG A 395 -10.44 13.07 -5.24
C ARG A 395 -9.13 12.33 -4.97
N TYR A 396 -9.18 11.09 -4.49
CA TYR A 396 -7.97 10.31 -4.23
C TYR A 396 -7.22 9.95 -5.52
N ARG A 397 -7.91 9.63 -6.59
CA ARG A 397 -7.29 9.41 -7.91
C ARG A 397 -6.58 10.66 -8.41
N ILE A 398 -7.21 11.83 -8.33
CA ILE A 398 -6.61 13.12 -8.69
C ILE A 398 -5.32 13.38 -7.90
N ILE A 399 -5.38 13.24 -6.57
CA ILE A 399 -4.21 13.43 -5.70
C ILE A 399 -3.08 12.46 -6.07
N TYR A 400 -3.41 11.22 -6.40
CA TYR A 400 -2.40 10.23 -6.75
C TYR A 400 -1.75 10.53 -8.10
N VAL A 401 -2.52 10.99 -9.11
CA VAL A 401 -1.97 11.48 -10.41
C VAL A 401 -1.00 12.64 -10.15
N TRP A 402 -1.41 13.65 -9.39
CA TRP A 402 -0.54 14.78 -9.05
C TRP A 402 0.76 14.31 -8.35
N LYS A 403 0.66 13.41 -7.37
CA LYS A 403 1.84 12.83 -6.70
C LYS A 403 2.79 12.11 -7.67
N THR A 404 2.25 11.45 -8.69
CA THR A 404 3.04 10.79 -9.73
C THR A 404 3.78 11.82 -10.59
N LEU A 405 3.11 12.89 -10.98
CA LEU A 405 3.71 13.98 -11.74
C LEU A 405 4.83 14.72 -10.97
N GLU A 406 4.63 14.92 -9.67
CA GLU A 406 5.63 15.52 -8.77
C GLU A 406 6.71 14.51 -8.32
N LYS A 407 6.70 13.28 -8.86
CA LYS A 407 7.68 12.22 -8.53
C LYS A 407 7.72 11.85 -7.04
N ILE A 408 6.64 12.13 -6.30
CA ILE A 408 6.49 11.77 -4.88
C ILE A 408 6.23 10.27 -4.74
N VAL A 409 5.55 9.69 -5.73
CA VAL A 409 5.28 8.25 -5.84
C VAL A 409 5.85 7.71 -7.15
N PRO A 410 6.12 6.39 -7.27
CA PRO A 410 6.59 5.81 -8.52
C PRO A 410 5.66 6.12 -9.69
N ASN A 411 6.22 6.21 -10.88
CA ASN A 411 5.44 6.37 -12.10
C ASN A 411 4.51 5.14 -12.28
N ALA A 412 3.21 5.40 -12.41
CA ALA A 412 2.18 4.43 -12.71
C ALA A 412 1.71 4.59 -14.17
N ASN A 413 2.66 4.72 -15.10
CA ASN A 413 2.42 5.01 -16.53
C ASN A 413 1.68 6.35 -16.76
N VAL A 414 1.83 7.28 -15.81
CA VAL A 414 1.27 8.62 -15.87
C VAL A 414 2.42 9.60 -16.13
N CYS A 415 2.41 10.26 -17.25
CA CYS A 415 3.39 11.31 -17.60
C CYS A 415 2.69 12.54 -18.18
N LEU A 416 3.34 13.69 -18.14
CA LEU A 416 2.85 14.86 -18.88
C LEU A 416 3.01 14.62 -20.39
N ALA A 417 2.07 15.16 -21.18
CA ALA A 417 2.27 15.21 -22.63
C ALA A 417 3.57 15.97 -22.94
N SER A 418 4.39 15.42 -23.84
CA SER A 418 5.65 16.07 -24.25
C SER A 418 5.37 17.45 -24.87
N ASP A 419 6.30 18.38 -24.67
CA ASP A 419 6.20 19.75 -25.21
C ASP A 419 6.09 19.81 -26.74
N GLU A 420 6.46 18.73 -27.46
CA GLU A 420 6.40 18.64 -28.92
C GLU A 420 5.00 18.68 -29.53
N THR A 421 3.95 18.36 -28.72
CA THR A 421 2.55 18.43 -29.19
C THR A 421 1.83 19.71 -28.79
N ASP A 422 2.55 20.67 -28.22
CA ASP A 422 1.98 21.80 -27.49
C ASP A 422 1.91 23.09 -28.32
N ARG A 423 1.16 23.07 -29.44
CA ARG A 423 0.93 24.32 -30.20
C ARG A 423 -0.14 25.24 -29.64
N VAL A 424 -1.03 24.78 -28.74
CA VAL A 424 -2.05 25.67 -28.12
C VAL A 424 -2.53 25.13 -26.79
N GLY A 425 -2.10 25.71 -25.67
CA GLY A 425 -2.83 25.66 -24.38
C GLY A 425 -2.99 24.31 -23.70
N ARG A 426 -2.27 23.25 -24.10
CA ARG A 426 -2.36 21.91 -23.51
C ARG A 426 -1.33 21.61 -22.43
N LYS A 427 -0.54 22.61 -22.04
CA LYS A 427 0.43 22.49 -20.95
C LYS A 427 -0.26 21.92 -19.71
N CYS A 428 0.36 20.93 -19.07
CA CYS A 428 -0.14 20.26 -17.87
C CYS A 428 -1.33 19.29 -18.06
N LYS A 429 -1.56 18.75 -19.25
CA LYS A 429 -2.44 17.60 -19.42
C LYS A 429 -1.64 16.31 -19.43
N VAL A 430 -2.25 15.27 -18.86
CA VAL A 430 -1.71 13.92 -18.84
C VAL A 430 -2.27 13.18 -20.05
N PRO A 431 -1.45 12.45 -20.84
CA PRO A 431 -1.95 11.60 -21.89
C PRO A 431 -2.98 10.61 -21.32
N THR A 432 -4.10 10.46 -22.02
CA THR A 432 -5.13 9.48 -21.67
C THR A 432 -5.02 8.31 -22.62
N LEU A 433 -4.97 7.11 -22.09
CA LEU A 433 -5.05 5.88 -22.86
C LEU A 433 -6.44 5.80 -23.53
N LYS A 434 -6.48 5.29 -24.75
CA LYS A 434 -7.72 4.94 -25.45
C LYS A 434 -7.84 3.41 -25.42
N PRO A 435 -8.58 2.83 -24.49
CA PRO A 435 -8.68 1.38 -24.37
C PRO A 435 -9.33 0.79 -25.63
N ARG A 436 -8.76 -0.29 -26.14
CA ARG A 436 -9.32 -1.07 -27.25
C ARG A 436 -10.44 -1.97 -26.79
N GLU A 437 -10.37 -2.48 -25.58
CA GLU A 437 -11.40 -3.23 -24.88
C GLU A 437 -11.66 -2.62 -23.50
N ARG A 438 -12.70 -2.00 -23.39
CA ARG A 438 -13.93 -1.80 -22.58
C ARG A 438 -13.77 -1.71 -21.04
N LYS A 439 -14.86 -1.68 -20.41
CA LYS A 439 -15.24 -1.21 -19.05
C LYS A 439 -14.17 -1.38 -17.96
N LYS A 440 -13.47 -2.52 -17.89
CA LYS A 440 -12.44 -2.77 -16.86
C LYS A 440 -11.23 -1.85 -16.98
N ARG A 441 -10.77 -1.64 -18.21
CA ARG A 441 -9.63 -0.74 -18.48
C ARG A 441 -10.01 0.71 -18.31
N GLU A 442 -11.23 1.10 -18.69
CA GLU A 442 -11.76 2.45 -18.51
C GLU A 442 -11.88 2.85 -17.04
N GLU A 443 -12.28 1.91 -16.17
CA GLU A 443 -12.39 2.12 -14.73
C GLU A 443 -11.03 2.07 -14.02
N SER A 444 -9.98 1.54 -14.66
CA SER A 444 -8.64 1.45 -14.09
C SER A 444 -8.06 2.82 -13.74
N PHE A 445 -7.13 2.84 -12.79
CA PHE A 445 -6.46 4.08 -12.39
C PHE A 445 -5.75 4.78 -13.56
N GLN A 446 -5.12 4.02 -14.46
CA GLN A 446 -4.34 4.54 -15.59
C GLN A 446 -5.18 5.29 -16.61
N VAL A 447 -6.47 4.99 -16.69
CA VAL A 447 -7.42 5.69 -17.58
C VAL A 447 -8.20 6.74 -16.80
N SER A 448 -8.88 6.34 -15.74
CA SER A 448 -9.77 7.22 -14.99
C SER A 448 -9.03 8.33 -14.22
N GLY A 449 -7.84 8.06 -13.69
CA GLY A 449 -7.04 9.05 -12.98
C GLY A 449 -6.63 10.23 -13.86
N PRO A 450 -5.94 10.02 -15.00
CA PRO A 450 -5.62 11.09 -15.96
C PRO A 450 -6.85 11.83 -16.48
N MET A 451 -7.95 11.14 -16.75
CA MET A 451 -9.20 11.78 -17.19
C MET A 451 -9.74 12.76 -16.13
N LEU A 452 -9.77 12.34 -14.87
CA LEU A 452 -10.18 13.17 -13.73
C LEU A 452 -9.24 14.36 -13.54
N PHE A 453 -7.94 14.15 -13.58
CA PHE A 453 -6.96 15.22 -13.44
C PHE A 453 -7.08 16.25 -14.57
N ASN A 454 -7.26 15.80 -15.82
CA ASN A 454 -7.36 16.67 -16.99
C ASN A 454 -8.65 17.51 -17.02
N CYS A 455 -9.70 17.12 -16.30
CA CYS A 455 -10.92 17.94 -16.24
C CYS A 455 -10.79 19.13 -15.29
N LEU A 456 -9.77 19.16 -14.41
CA LEU A 456 -9.56 20.25 -13.48
C LEU A 456 -9.18 21.56 -14.19
N PRO A 457 -9.45 22.73 -13.60
CA PRO A 457 -8.96 24.02 -14.05
C PRO A 457 -7.42 24.04 -14.14
N LYS A 458 -6.91 24.88 -15.04
CA LYS A 458 -5.48 25.01 -15.33
C LYS A 458 -4.67 25.42 -14.10
N GLU A 459 -5.24 26.26 -13.26
CA GLU A 459 -4.69 26.78 -12.01
C GLU A 459 -4.33 25.64 -11.05
N ILE A 460 -5.22 24.65 -10.91
CA ILE A 460 -4.97 23.48 -10.05
C ILE A 460 -3.98 22.50 -10.69
N ARG A 461 -4.11 22.26 -12.02
CA ARG A 461 -3.20 21.34 -12.72
C ARG A 461 -1.76 21.84 -12.77
N ASN A 462 -1.55 23.18 -12.71
CA ASN A 462 -0.25 23.81 -12.74
C ASN A 462 0.44 23.94 -11.38
N LEU A 463 -0.21 23.52 -10.29
CA LEU A 463 0.42 23.52 -8.96
C LEU A 463 1.59 22.52 -8.95
N LYS A 464 2.81 23.05 -9.04
CA LYS A 464 4.07 22.29 -9.03
C LYS A 464 4.95 22.73 -7.87
N ASN A 465 5.76 21.80 -7.34
CA ASN A 465 6.71 22.08 -6.26
C ASN A 465 6.06 22.58 -4.96
N VAL A 466 4.76 22.35 -4.77
CA VAL A 466 4.04 22.65 -3.54
C VAL A 466 3.98 21.43 -2.62
N GLY A 467 3.67 21.64 -1.35
CA GLY A 467 3.47 20.55 -0.41
C GLY A 467 2.21 19.73 -0.74
N VAL A 468 2.23 18.42 -0.38
CA VAL A 468 1.06 17.53 -0.60
C VAL A 468 -0.20 18.09 0.07
N GLU A 469 -0.08 18.64 1.27
CA GLU A 469 -1.23 19.17 1.99
C GLU A 469 -1.74 20.46 1.33
N GLU A 470 -0.85 21.32 0.87
CA GLU A 470 -1.20 22.52 0.11
C GLU A 470 -1.94 22.20 -1.19
N PHE A 471 -1.48 21.20 -1.97
CA PHE A 471 -2.23 20.75 -3.14
C PHE A 471 -3.62 20.25 -2.76
N LYS A 472 -3.74 19.48 -1.68
CA LYS A 472 -5.04 19.01 -1.20
C LYS A 472 -5.97 20.14 -0.81
N GLU A 473 -5.47 21.18 -0.15
CA GLU A 473 -6.25 22.36 0.25
C GLU A 473 -6.81 23.09 -0.96
N HIS A 474 -5.99 23.35 -2.00
CA HIS A 474 -6.45 23.95 -3.25
C HIS A 474 -7.47 23.07 -3.98
N LEU A 475 -7.23 21.77 -4.05
CA LEU A 475 -8.17 20.84 -4.64
C LEU A 475 -9.50 20.80 -3.88
N ASP A 476 -9.46 20.75 -2.55
CA ASP A 476 -10.65 20.72 -1.70
C ASP A 476 -11.45 22.00 -1.79
N LEU A 477 -10.78 23.15 -1.89
CA LEU A 477 -11.43 24.45 -2.13
C LEU A 477 -12.17 24.44 -3.47
N LEU A 478 -11.53 23.98 -4.56
CA LEU A 478 -12.21 23.81 -5.84
C LEU A 478 -13.40 22.85 -5.72
N LEU A 479 -13.19 21.67 -5.13
CA LEU A 479 -14.22 20.66 -5.02
C LEU A 479 -15.42 21.09 -4.14
N SER A 480 -15.21 22.01 -3.22
CA SER A 480 -16.30 22.58 -2.42
C SER A 480 -17.29 23.43 -3.26
N THR A 481 -16.83 23.96 -4.40
CA THR A 481 -17.67 24.71 -5.36
C THR A 481 -18.36 23.83 -6.37
N VAL A 482 -17.89 22.57 -6.55
CA VAL A 482 -18.46 21.62 -7.53
C VAL A 482 -19.57 20.82 -6.84
N PRO A 483 -20.81 20.78 -7.38
CA PRO A 483 -21.90 20.03 -6.77
C PRO A 483 -21.56 18.55 -6.57
N ASP A 484 -21.82 18.02 -5.37
CA ASP A 484 -21.64 16.60 -5.04
C ASP A 484 -22.99 15.90 -4.90
N GLU A 485 -23.85 16.09 -5.90
CA GLU A 485 -25.14 15.44 -6.00
C GLU A 485 -25.52 15.23 -7.47
N PRO A 486 -26.19 14.11 -7.84
CA PRO A 486 -26.74 13.94 -9.17
C PRO A 486 -27.86 14.97 -9.39
N LYS A 487 -27.96 15.55 -10.57
CA LYS A 487 -29.12 16.38 -10.92
C LYS A 487 -30.39 15.52 -10.91
N LEU A 488 -31.25 15.75 -9.92
CA LEU A 488 -32.58 15.15 -9.83
C LEU A 488 -33.53 15.93 -10.73
N GLY A 489 -33.83 15.43 -11.90
CA GLY A 489 -34.82 16.00 -12.79
C GLY A 489 -35.47 14.91 -13.64
N GLY A 490 -36.72 14.54 -13.35
CA GLY A 490 -37.57 13.67 -14.18
C GLY A 490 -37.11 12.21 -14.31
N ALA A 491 -38.04 11.33 -14.75
CA ALA A 491 -37.83 9.89 -14.89
C ALA A 491 -36.43 9.50 -15.41
N MET A 492 -35.80 8.56 -14.72
CA MET A 492 -34.42 8.07 -14.97
C MET A 492 -34.19 7.66 -16.43
N PRO A 493 -33.44 8.39 -17.24
CA PRO A 493 -32.81 7.79 -18.40
C PRO A 493 -31.57 7.01 -17.99
N LEU A 494 -31.32 5.90 -18.65
CA LEU A 494 -30.20 4.97 -18.46
C LEU A 494 -28.81 5.56 -18.83
N ASN A 495 -28.70 6.84 -19.18
CA ASN A 495 -27.49 7.47 -19.67
C ASN A 495 -26.74 8.27 -18.60
N CYS A 496 -25.40 8.29 -18.70
CA CYS A 496 -24.37 8.91 -17.86
C CYS A 496 -24.61 10.36 -17.38
N GLU A 497 -25.70 10.98 -17.71
CA GLU A 497 -26.01 12.39 -17.39
C GLU A 497 -26.39 12.64 -15.92
N LYS A 498 -26.53 11.58 -15.10
CA LYS A 498 -26.98 11.64 -13.70
C LYS A 498 -25.90 11.32 -12.68
N SER A 499 -24.69 11.10 -13.13
CA SER A 499 -23.56 10.85 -12.24
C SER A 499 -23.13 12.14 -11.52
N ASN A 500 -22.83 12.05 -10.23
CA ASN A 500 -22.19 13.14 -9.48
C ASN A 500 -20.66 13.17 -9.68
N SER A 501 -20.15 12.48 -10.70
CA SER A 501 -18.73 12.51 -11.08
C SER A 501 -18.23 13.93 -11.33
N ILE A 502 -17.03 14.22 -10.85
CA ILE A 502 -16.33 15.49 -11.06
C ILE A 502 -16.25 15.82 -12.56
N ILE A 503 -15.99 14.82 -13.41
CA ILE A 503 -15.91 15.01 -14.87
C ILE A 503 -17.24 15.55 -15.42
N HIS A 504 -18.35 14.95 -15.03
CA HIS A 504 -19.68 15.36 -15.49
C HIS A 504 -20.07 16.72 -14.94
N GLN A 505 -19.79 16.98 -13.69
CA GLN A 505 -20.14 18.26 -13.05
C GLN A 505 -19.32 19.43 -13.61
N ILE A 506 -18.03 19.25 -13.86
CA ILE A 506 -17.16 20.30 -14.41
C ILE A 506 -17.47 20.57 -15.89
N ARG A 507 -17.67 19.55 -16.73
CA ARG A 507 -17.96 19.73 -18.17
C ARG A 507 -19.24 20.49 -18.43
N ARG A 508 -20.24 20.37 -17.58
CA ARG A 508 -21.53 21.07 -17.71
C ARG A 508 -21.46 22.57 -17.45
N GLY A 509 -20.33 23.07 -16.91
CA GLY A 509 -20.14 24.51 -16.69
C GLY A 509 -21.12 25.15 -15.66
N SER A 510 -21.96 24.34 -15.00
CA SER A 510 -22.97 24.84 -14.05
C SER A 510 -22.39 25.44 -12.77
N TRP A 511 -21.11 25.25 -12.52
CA TRP A 511 -20.41 25.78 -11.35
C TRP A 511 -19.82 27.19 -11.56
N LYS A 512 -19.82 27.72 -12.81
CA LYS A 512 -19.28 29.05 -13.13
C LYS A 512 -20.28 30.19 -12.92
N THR A 513 -21.52 29.89 -12.59
CA THR A 513 -22.63 30.86 -12.68
C THR A 513 -23.23 31.33 -11.36
N SER A 514 -22.65 31.05 -10.21
CA SER A 514 -23.07 31.73 -8.98
C SER A 514 -21.92 31.84 -7.99
N ASP A 515 -21.52 33.08 -7.73
CA ASP A 515 -20.86 33.54 -6.50
C ASP A 515 -19.54 32.88 -6.11
N ALA A 516 -18.55 32.82 -7.00
CA ALA A 516 -17.17 32.82 -6.58
C ALA A 516 -16.71 34.28 -6.44
N PRO A 517 -16.26 34.73 -5.26
CA PRO A 517 -15.65 36.06 -5.15
C PRO A 517 -14.42 36.08 -6.08
N ALA A 518 -14.39 37.07 -6.96
CA ALA A 518 -13.36 37.27 -7.97
C ALA A 518 -11.99 37.70 -7.42
N GLU A 519 -11.80 37.64 -6.11
CA GLU A 519 -10.62 38.17 -5.45
C GLU A 519 -10.11 37.17 -4.39
N THR A 520 -9.51 36.07 -4.76
CA THR A 520 -8.50 35.35 -3.91
C THR A 520 -8.01 34.09 -4.64
N PHE A 521 -7.24 34.28 -5.71
CA PHE A 521 -6.34 33.25 -6.25
C PHE A 521 -4.97 33.87 -6.47
#